data_3d667441df21ac87dc6b57031bc94e0b
#
_entry.id   3d667441df21ac87dc6b57031bc94e0b
#
_cell.length_a   1.000
_cell.length_b   1.000
_cell.length_c   1.000
_cell.angle_alpha   90.00
_cell.angle_beta   90.00
_cell.angle_gamma   90.00
#
_symmetry.space_group_name_H-M   'P 1'
#
loop_
_entity.id
_entity.type
_entity.pdbx_description
1 polymer ?
#
loop_
_entity_poly.entity_id
_entity_poly.type
_entity_poly.pdbx_seq_one_letter_code
_entity_poly.pdbx_strand_id
1 'polypeptide(L)'
;MASLLRSISAVARSGLLSGNALSRAAVAPSSSIVRFKSEAATESRPTVRKPDVVARSDLADFGKYVAECLPKYVQKVQLTAGDELEVLIAPEGVVPVLQFLKDHHQAQFANLVDIAGMDVPSRQYRFEVIYNILSLRYNSRIRVKTYTDELTPIDSANEVFKAANWYEREIWDMYGVFFANHPDLRRILTDYGFEGHPQRRDFPLSGYVELRYDDEKKRVVCEPLELAQEFRKFDLSAPWEQFPNFRDANPPTEEVPTKPEEKK
;
A
#
# COMPACT_ATOMS: atom_id res chain seq x y z
N MET A 1 8.08 26.88 48.28
CA MET A 1 7.06 26.47 49.27
C MET A 1 6.61 25.09 48.84
N ALA A 2 7.19 24.07 49.35
CA ALA A 2 6.82 23.32 50.59
C ALA A 2 5.54 22.51 50.31
N SER A 3 5.73 21.21 50.07
CA SER A 3 5.56 20.06 51.01
C SER A 3 4.09 19.61 51.02
N LEU A 4 3.78 18.32 50.88
CA LEU A 4 3.94 17.29 51.92
C LEU A 4 3.66 15.91 51.40
N LEU A 5 4.60 15.04 51.62
CA LEU A 5 4.54 13.59 51.75
C LEU A 5 3.76 13.17 53.01
N ARG A 6 3.13 12.00 53.03
CA ARG A 6 3.01 11.03 54.15
C ARG A 6 2.14 9.86 53.67
N SER A 7 2.58 8.68 53.47
CA SER A 7 3.26 7.63 54.29
C SER A 7 2.37 7.02 55.39
N ILE A 8 2.40 5.66 55.42
CA ILE A 8 2.44 4.76 56.56
C ILE A 8 1.06 4.23 57.01
N SER A 9 0.83 3.00 57.40
CA SER A 9 1.67 1.88 57.84
C SER A 9 0.81 0.65 58.13
N ALA A 10 1.46 -0.45 58.12
CA ALA A 10 1.00 -1.77 58.56
C ALA A 10 0.58 -1.83 60.06
N VAL A 11 -0.38 -2.68 60.37
CA VAL A 11 -0.48 -3.27 61.70
C VAL A 11 -0.78 -4.74 61.59
N ALA A 12 0.18 -5.55 62.03
CA ALA A 12 0.05 -6.95 62.40
C ALA A 12 -0.38 -7.07 63.86
N ARG A 13 -1.15 -8.12 64.20
CA ARG A 13 -1.12 -8.86 65.47
C ARG A 13 -2.22 -9.93 65.44
N SER A 14 -1.82 -11.20 65.32
CA SER A 14 -1.58 -12.19 66.38
C SER A 14 -2.80 -12.53 67.24
N GLY A 15 -3.23 -13.77 67.21
CA GLY A 15 -4.12 -14.41 68.13
C GLY A 15 -4.11 -15.92 67.92
N LEU A 16 -3.51 -16.57 68.86
CA LEU A 16 -3.21 -17.99 68.98
C LEU A 16 -4.47 -18.81 69.42
N LEU A 17 -4.42 -20.12 69.06
CA LEU A 17 -4.95 -21.29 69.75
C LEU A 17 -6.39 -21.73 69.51
N SER A 18 -6.60 -22.89 68.85
CA SER A 18 -6.91 -24.12 69.58
C SER A 18 -7.29 -25.20 68.59
N GLY A 19 -6.72 -26.36 68.78
CA GLY A 19 -6.81 -27.50 67.90
C GLY A 19 -8.16 -28.18 67.92
N ASN A 20 -8.44 -28.88 66.83
CA ASN A 20 -9.09 -30.16 66.84
C ASN A 20 -8.78 -30.90 65.54
N ALA A 21 -8.18 -32.05 65.75
CA ALA A 21 -7.95 -33.03 64.71
C ALA A 21 -9.26 -33.67 64.28
N LEU A 22 -9.57 -33.66 62.96
CA LEU A 22 -10.48 -34.63 62.37
C LEU A 22 -10.23 -34.78 60.86
N SER A 23 -9.84 -36.00 60.55
CA SER A 23 -9.99 -36.69 59.27
C SER A 23 -9.56 -36.02 57.96
N ARG A 24 -8.42 -36.48 57.56
CA ARG A 24 -7.91 -36.41 56.17
C ARG A 24 -8.86 -37.17 55.23
N ALA A 25 -9.74 -36.50 54.57
CA ALA A 25 -10.33 -36.98 53.32
C ALA A 25 -9.42 -36.53 52.19
N ALA A 26 -8.72 -37.45 51.56
CA ALA A 26 -7.94 -37.21 50.36
C ALA A 26 -8.89 -36.90 49.21
N VAL A 27 -9.07 -35.62 48.93
CA VAL A 27 -9.68 -35.18 47.69
C VAL A 27 -8.57 -35.25 46.63
N ALA A 28 -8.67 -36.28 45.79
CA ALA A 28 -7.86 -36.35 44.59
C ALA A 28 -8.13 -35.11 43.70
N PRO A 29 -7.10 -34.40 43.22
CA PRO A 29 -7.33 -33.35 42.23
C PRO A 29 -7.77 -34.04 40.94
N SER A 30 -9.05 -33.96 40.59
CA SER A 30 -9.49 -34.24 39.24
C SER A 30 -9.01 -33.08 38.37
N SER A 31 -7.74 -33.11 37.97
CA SER A 31 -7.28 -32.32 36.86
C SER A 31 -7.88 -32.91 35.60
N SER A 32 -9.11 -32.52 35.28
CA SER A 32 -9.61 -32.58 33.93
C SER A 32 -8.76 -31.58 33.15
N ILE A 33 -7.59 -32.03 32.69
CA ILE A 33 -6.88 -31.38 31.59
C ILE A 33 -7.83 -31.47 30.42
N VAL A 34 -8.58 -30.40 30.19
CA VAL A 34 -9.27 -30.17 28.90
C VAL A 34 -8.14 -30.08 27.88
N ARG A 35 -7.79 -31.21 27.31
CA ARG A 35 -7.03 -31.25 26.09
C ARG A 35 -7.93 -30.61 25.06
N PHE A 36 -7.71 -29.33 24.80
CA PHE A 36 -8.12 -28.77 23.53
C PHE A 36 -7.49 -29.66 22.48
N LYS A 37 -8.28 -30.48 21.81
CA LYS A 37 -7.90 -31.07 20.54
C LYS A 37 -7.52 -29.87 19.68
N SER A 38 -6.22 -29.65 19.52
CA SER A 38 -5.78 -28.85 18.39
C SER A 38 -6.38 -29.55 17.19
N GLU A 39 -7.37 -28.96 16.57
CA GLU A 39 -7.77 -29.33 15.23
C GLU A 39 -6.46 -29.43 14.46
N ALA A 40 -6.25 -30.60 13.85
CA ALA A 40 -5.04 -30.86 13.11
C ALA A 40 -4.84 -29.67 12.20
N ALA A 41 -3.79 -28.89 12.48
CA ALA A 41 -3.44 -27.75 11.67
C ALA A 41 -3.31 -28.31 10.27
N THR A 42 -4.27 -28.03 9.44
CA THR A 42 -4.17 -28.28 8.00
C THR A 42 -2.84 -27.66 7.65
N GLU A 43 -1.87 -28.43 7.16
CA GLU A 43 -0.56 -27.95 6.80
C GLU A 43 -0.74 -26.78 5.83
N SER A 44 -0.86 -25.58 6.41
CA SER A 44 -0.89 -24.37 5.60
C SER A 44 0.52 -24.23 5.07
N ARG A 45 0.69 -24.38 3.77
CA ARG A 45 1.96 -24.08 3.13
C ARG A 45 2.40 -22.70 3.64
N PRO A 46 3.62 -22.55 4.20
CA PRO A 46 4.05 -21.33 4.86
C PRO A 46 4.03 -20.09 3.96
N THR A 47 3.92 -20.29 2.66
CA THR A 47 3.86 -19.23 1.63
C THR A 47 2.45 -18.79 1.24
N VAL A 48 1.40 -19.46 1.71
CA VAL A 48 0.01 -19.13 1.36
C VAL A 48 -0.66 -18.46 2.53
N ARG A 49 -0.88 -17.15 2.45
CA ARG A 49 -1.69 -16.40 3.39
C ARG A 49 -3.15 -16.82 3.22
N LYS A 50 -3.79 -17.26 4.29
CA LYS A 50 -5.24 -17.47 4.27
C LYS A 50 -5.92 -16.10 4.22
N PRO A 51 -6.85 -15.86 3.27
CA PRO A 51 -7.62 -14.63 3.24
C PRO A 51 -8.51 -14.55 4.48
N ASP A 52 -8.54 -13.38 5.11
CA ASP A 52 -9.51 -13.08 6.15
C ASP A 52 -10.83 -12.67 5.49
N VAL A 53 -11.79 -13.61 5.53
CA VAL A 53 -13.07 -13.42 4.85
C VAL A 53 -13.85 -12.24 5.44
N VAL A 54 -13.76 -12.01 6.75
CA VAL A 54 -14.48 -10.92 7.42
C VAL A 54 -13.89 -9.59 7.01
N ALA A 55 -12.58 -9.43 7.15
CA ALA A 55 -11.88 -8.19 6.73
C ALA A 55 -12.08 -7.89 5.24
N ARG A 56 -12.14 -8.94 4.40
CA ARG A 56 -12.40 -8.78 2.96
C ARG A 56 -13.83 -8.32 2.67
N SER A 57 -14.83 -8.84 3.40
CA SER A 57 -16.21 -8.38 3.25
C SER A 57 -16.39 -6.93 3.70
N ASP A 58 -15.77 -6.54 4.81
CA ASP A 58 -15.83 -5.17 5.33
C ASP A 58 -15.18 -4.17 4.35
N LEU A 59 -14.04 -4.54 3.76
CA LEU A 59 -13.40 -3.75 2.71
C LEU A 59 -14.26 -3.64 1.44
N ALA A 60 -14.93 -4.73 1.04
CA ALA A 60 -15.82 -4.71 -0.11
C ALA A 60 -17.04 -3.79 0.11
N ASP A 61 -17.63 -3.84 1.28
CA ASP A 61 -18.77 -2.99 1.64
C ASP A 61 -18.38 -1.52 1.76
N PHE A 62 -17.21 -1.24 2.33
CA PHE A 62 -16.66 0.10 2.31
C PHE A 62 -16.37 0.60 0.89
N GLY A 63 -15.85 -0.26 0.03
CA GLY A 63 -15.61 0.09 -1.38
C GLY A 63 -16.88 0.43 -2.14
N LYS A 64 -17.96 -0.33 -1.94
CA LYS A 64 -19.30 -0.01 -2.49
C LYS A 64 -19.81 1.34 -1.98
N TYR A 65 -19.67 1.56 -0.68
CA TYR A 65 -20.06 2.83 -0.07
C TYR A 65 -19.33 4.04 -0.69
N VAL A 66 -18.03 3.93 -0.91
CA VAL A 66 -17.25 5.00 -1.57
C VAL A 66 -17.76 5.24 -3.00
N ALA A 67 -18.07 4.17 -3.75
CA ALA A 67 -18.62 4.29 -5.09
C ALA A 67 -20.00 4.94 -5.13
N GLU A 68 -20.85 4.66 -4.14
CA GLU A 68 -22.17 5.28 -3.99
C GLU A 68 -22.09 6.76 -3.61
N CYS A 69 -21.12 7.13 -2.77
CA CYS A 69 -20.91 8.52 -2.36
C CYS A 69 -20.33 9.39 -3.48
N LEU A 70 -19.48 8.82 -4.34
CA LEU A 70 -18.73 9.56 -5.36
C LEU A 70 -18.92 8.99 -6.78
N PRO A 71 -20.17 8.82 -7.26
CA PRO A 71 -20.44 8.14 -8.54
C PRO A 71 -19.88 8.88 -9.75
N LYS A 72 -19.62 10.18 -9.63
CA LYS A 72 -19.04 10.99 -10.72
C LYS A 72 -17.57 10.64 -10.99
N TYR A 73 -16.81 10.36 -9.95
CA TYR A 73 -15.36 10.23 -10.03
C TYR A 73 -14.87 8.79 -9.97
N VAL A 74 -15.57 7.94 -9.23
CA VAL A 74 -15.21 6.54 -9.07
C VAL A 74 -15.70 5.74 -10.27
N GLN A 75 -14.76 5.17 -11.01
CA GLN A 75 -15.05 4.36 -12.18
C GLN A 75 -15.18 2.88 -11.85
N LYS A 76 -14.33 2.38 -10.97
CA LYS A 76 -14.31 0.98 -10.57
C LYS A 76 -13.75 0.82 -9.16
N VAL A 77 -14.30 -0.14 -8.42
CA VAL A 77 -13.75 -0.59 -7.13
C VAL A 77 -13.43 -2.06 -7.24
N GLN A 78 -12.27 -2.46 -6.76
CA GLN A 78 -11.84 -3.85 -6.79
C GLN A 78 -11.02 -4.21 -5.55
N LEU A 79 -11.04 -5.50 -5.20
CA LEU A 79 -10.17 -6.08 -4.18
C LEU A 79 -9.06 -6.87 -4.87
N THR A 80 -7.83 -6.61 -4.50
CA THR A 80 -6.68 -7.35 -5.02
C THR A 80 -6.53 -8.71 -4.34
N ALA A 81 -5.67 -9.56 -4.91
CA ALA A 81 -5.32 -10.86 -4.31
C ALA A 81 -4.67 -10.73 -2.92
N GLY A 82 -4.11 -9.54 -2.58
CA GLY A 82 -3.51 -9.24 -1.27
C GLY A 82 -4.50 -8.73 -0.23
N ASP A 83 -5.81 -8.80 -0.48
CA ASP A 83 -6.87 -8.23 0.37
C ASP A 83 -6.74 -6.71 0.56
N GLU A 84 -6.30 -6.01 -0.50
CA GLU A 84 -6.21 -4.56 -0.53
C GLU A 84 -7.34 -3.98 -1.38
N LEU A 85 -7.94 -2.91 -0.87
CA LEU A 85 -8.99 -2.18 -1.59
C LEU A 85 -8.36 -1.21 -2.59
N GLU A 86 -8.74 -1.34 -3.85
CA GLU A 86 -8.36 -0.43 -4.92
C GLU A 86 -9.57 0.31 -5.46
N VAL A 87 -9.45 1.62 -5.58
CA VAL A 87 -10.45 2.50 -6.16
C VAL A 87 -9.86 3.18 -7.38
N LEU A 88 -10.42 2.91 -8.54
CA LEU A 88 -10.03 3.53 -9.80
C LEU A 88 -10.88 4.77 -10.04
N ILE A 89 -10.24 5.90 -10.24
CA ILE A 89 -10.89 7.20 -10.38
C ILE A 89 -10.54 7.89 -11.69
N ALA A 90 -11.43 8.78 -12.12
CA ALA A 90 -11.12 9.69 -13.22
C ALA A 90 -10.04 10.71 -12.81
N PRO A 91 -9.19 11.18 -13.72
CA PRO A 91 -8.13 12.17 -13.43
C PRO A 91 -8.62 13.45 -12.76
N GLU A 92 -9.80 13.92 -13.15
CA GLU A 92 -10.44 15.13 -12.56
C GLU A 92 -10.89 14.92 -11.10
N GLY A 93 -10.96 13.67 -10.64
CA GLY A 93 -11.46 13.29 -9.32
C GLY A 93 -10.39 13.20 -8.25
N VAL A 94 -9.12 13.46 -8.53
CA VAL A 94 -8.03 13.22 -7.57
C VAL A 94 -8.25 14.03 -6.28
N VAL A 95 -8.34 15.34 -6.38
CA VAL A 95 -8.50 16.23 -5.21
C VAL A 95 -9.79 15.94 -4.44
N PRO A 96 -11.00 15.92 -5.07
CA PRO A 96 -12.23 15.69 -4.33
C PRO A 96 -12.33 14.30 -3.70
N VAL A 97 -11.80 13.25 -4.35
CA VAL A 97 -11.81 11.90 -3.78
C VAL A 97 -10.84 11.80 -2.59
N LEU A 98 -9.63 12.35 -2.71
CA LEU A 98 -8.65 12.35 -1.62
C LEU A 98 -9.14 13.18 -0.43
N GLN A 99 -9.79 14.32 -0.69
CA GLN A 99 -10.41 15.14 0.36
C GLN A 99 -11.53 14.40 1.08
N PHE A 100 -12.42 13.74 0.32
CA PHE A 100 -13.47 12.90 0.90
C PHE A 100 -12.89 11.79 1.77
N LEU A 101 -11.91 11.04 1.28
CA LEU A 101 -11.30 9.95 2.03
C LEU A 101 -10.62 10.44 3.30
N LYS A 102 -10.02 11.63 3.28
CA LYS A 102 -9.36 12.22 4.44
C LYS A 102 -10.34 12.68 5.51
N ASP A 103 -11.36 13.45 5.11
CA ASP A 103 -12.19 14.20 6.04
C ASP A 103 -13.49 13.49 6.43
N HIS A 104 -13.93 12.52 5.62
CA HIS A 104 -15.16 11.79 5.89
C HIS A 104 -15.07 10.95 7.17
N HIS A 105 -16.08 11.03 8.02
CA HIS A 105 -16.08 10.40 9.35
C HIS A 105 -15.88 8.89 9.34
N GLN A 106 -16.43 8.18 8.36
CA GLN A 106 -16.29 6.72 8.22
C GLN A 106 -15.01 6.30 7.47
N ALA A 107 -14.27 7.23 6.89
CA ALA A 107 -13.06 6.95 6.13
C ALA A 107 -11.79 7.32 6.93
N GLN A 108 -11.61 8.59 7.24
CA GLN A 108 -10.51 9.14 8.04
C GLN A 108 -9.12 8.63 7.62
N PHE A 109 -8.84 8.63 6.33
CA PHE A 109 -7.53 8.31 5.80
C PHE A 109 -6.61 9.54 5.93
N ALA A 110 -6.11 9.75 7.14
CA ALA A 110 -5.35 10.94 7.48
C ALA A 110 -3.90 10.92 6.99
N ASN A 111 -3.36 9.76 6.64
CA ASN A 111 -1.96 9.60 6.28
C ASN A 111 -1.80 9.15 4.82
N LEU A 112 -1.13 9.99 4.04
CA LEU A 112 -0.61 9.60 2.72
C LEU A 112 0.72 8.89 2.95
N VAL A 113 0.75 7.60 2.63
CA VAL A 113 1.93 6.76 2.81
C VAL A 113 2.92 7.02 1.68
N ASP A 114 2.41 7.02 0.45
CA ASP A 114 3.23 7.05 -0.74
C ASP A 114 2.38 7.43 -1.97
N ILE A 115 3.03 7.97 -3.01
CA ILE A 115 2.48 8.11 -4.35
C ILE A 115 3.47 7.45 -5.31
N ALA A 116 3.00 6.48 -6.08
CA ALA A 116 3.81 5.76 -7.05
C ALA A 116 3.31 6.01 -8.48
N GLY A 117 4.24 6.06 -9.42
CA GLY A 117 3.94 6.08 -10.85
C GLY A 117 4.17 4.71 -11.49
N MET A 118 3.41 4.40 -12.51
CA MET A 118 3.62 3.20 -13.33
C MET A 118 3.49 3.56 -14.81
N ASP A 119 4.41 3.04 -15.62
CA ASP A 119 4.41 3.21 -17.07
C ASP A 119 3.93 1.92 -17.77
N VAL A 120 2.85 2.01 -18.52
CA VAL A 120 2.29 0.89 -19.30
C VAL A 120 2.10 1.34 -20.74
N PRO A 121 3.13 1.24 -21.59
CA PRO A 121 3.10 1.78 -22.96
C PRO A 121 2.03 1.18 -23.88
N SER A 122 1.50 0.01 -23.54
CA SER A 122 0.46 -0.68 -24.32
C SER A 122 -0.94 -0.09 -24.13
N ARG A 123 -1.15 0.77 -23.11
CA ARG A 123 -2.44 1.40 -22.83
C ARG A 123 -2.56 2.74 -23.55
N GLN A 124 -3.80 3.16 -23.85
CA GLN A 124 -4.09 4.49 -24.41
C GLN A 124 -3.59 5.60 -23.48
N TYR A 125 -3.88 5.49 -22.18
CA TYR A 125 -3.32 6.33 -21.13
C TYR A 125 -2.13 5.60 -20.55
N ARG A 126 -0.95 6.06 -20.91
CA ARG A 126 0.30 5.39 -20.64
C ARG A 126 0.64 5.31 -19.15
N PHE A 127 0.42 6.40 -18.42
CA PHE A 127 0.81 6.49 -17.03
C PHE A 127 -0.36 6.23 -16.09
N GLU A 128 -0.06 5.50 -15.02
CA GLU A 128 -0.96 5.29 -13.90
C GLU A 128 -0.32 5.87 -12.66
N VAL A 129 -1.05 6.71 -11.93
CA VAL A 129 -0.61 7.30 -10.65
C VAL A 129 -1.41 6.67 -9.53
N ILE A 130 -0.71 6.19 -8.53
CA ILE A 130 -1.22 5.36 -7.45
C ILE A 130 -0.98 6.05 -6.13
N TYR A 131 -2.04 6.39 -5.42
CA TYR A 131 -2.00 6.99 -4.09
C TYR A 131 -2.27 5.93 -3.04
N ASN A 132 -1.30 5.65 -2.17
CA ASN A 132 -1.46 4.72 -1.06
C ASN A 132 -1.75 5.50 0.22
N ILE A 133 -2.94 5.31 0.79
CA ILE A 133 -3.40 6.06 1.96
C ILE A 133 -3.75 5.11 3.09
N LEU A 134 -3.52 5.58 4.32
CA LEU A 134 -3.71 4.82 5.55
C LEU A 134 -4.65 5.56 6.50
N SER A 135 -5.64 4.84 7.01
CA SER A 135 -6.45 5.24 8.15
C SER A 135 -5.88 4.64 9.43
N LEU A 136 -5.35 5.49 10.29
CA LEU A 136 -4.83 5.05 11.59
C LEU A 136 -5.96 4.65 12.54
N ARG A 137 -7.12 5.32 12.44
CA ARG A 137 -8.27 5.07 13.30
C ARG A 137 -8.88 3.69 13.04
N TYR A 138 -9.06 3.34 11.77
CA TYR A 138 -9.71 2.08 11.36
C TYR A 138 -8.70 0.99 11.01
N ASN A 139 -7.39 1.27 11.12
CA ASN A 139 -6.30 0.35 10.75
C ASN A 139 -6.52 -0.26 9.35
N SER A 140 -6.91 0.57 8.41
CA SER A 140 -7.25 0.19 7.05
C SER A 140 -6.40 0.94 6.03
N ARG A 141 -6.11 0.29 4.91
CA ARG A 141 -5.40 0.87 3.78
C ARG A 141 -6.30 0.90 2.57
N ILE A 142 -6.14 1.92 1.76
CA ILE A 142 -6.80 2.06 0.48
C ILE A 142 -5.80 2.54 -0.57
N ARG A 143 -5.95 2.02 -1.77
CA ARG A 143 -5.16 2.43 -2.92
C ARG A 143 -6.08 3.13 -3.92
N VAL A 144 -5.80 4.37 -4.21
CA VAL A 144 -6.52 5.16 -5.21
C VAL A 144 -5.66 5.24 -6.46
N LYS A 145 -6.21 4.85 -7.61
CA LYS A 145 -5.50 4.82 -8.87
C LYS A 145 -6.16 5.76 -9.88
N THR A 146 -5.35 6.55 -10.54
CA THR A 146 -5.76 7.37 -11.68
C THR A 146 -4.82 7.15 -12.85
N TYR A 147 -5.22 7.60 -14.01
CA TYR A 147 -4.48 7.43 -15.25
C TYR A 147 -4.27 8.77 -15.94
N THR A 148 -3.20 8.87 -16.72
CA THR A 148 -2.91 10.03 -17.55
C THR A 148 -2.05 9.66 -18.74
N ASP A 149 -1.89 10.60 -19.66
CA ASP A 149 -0.94 10.54 -20.76
C ASP A 149 0.22 11.52 -20.54
N GLU A 150 1.06 11.70 -21.55
CA GLU A 150 2.23 12.59 -21.46
C GLU A 150 1.84 14.08 -21.46
N LEU A 151 0.68 14.44 -21.95
CA LEU A 151 0.25 15.82 -22.15
C LEU A 151 -0.79 16.29 -21.16
N THR A 152 -1.63 15.36 -20.65
CA THR A 152 -2.73 15.69 -19.75
C THR A 152 -2.25 15.86 -18.33
N PRO A 153 -2.36 17.05 -17.72
CA PRO A 153 -1.98 17.25 -16.33
C PRO A 153 -2.96 16.57 -15.37
N ILE A 154 -2.45 16.23 -14.18
CA ILE A 154 -3.25 15.79 -13.03
C ILE A 154 -3.21 16.90 -11.98
N ASP A 155 -4.31 17.13 -11.27
CA ASP A 155 -4.30 18.08 -10.16
C ASP A 155 -3.47 17.57 -8.99
N SER A 156 -2.67 18.47 -8.40
CA SER A 156 -1.80 18.16 -7.26
C SER A 156 -2.61 17.82 -6.01
N ALA A 157 -2.24 16.75 -5.33
CA ALA A 157 -2.77 16.38 -4.03
C ALA A 157 -2.14 17.17 -2.86
N ASN A 158 -1.22 18.09 -3.12
CA ASN A 158 -0.48 18.82 -2.08
C ASN A 158 -1.39 19.70 -1.20
N GLU A 159 -2.53 20.14 -1.69
CA GLU A 159 -3.49 20.87 -0.85
C GLU A 159 -4.09 19.96 0.22
N VAL A 160 -4.40 18.72 -0.13
CA VAL A 160 -4.98 17.71 0.76
C VAL A 160 -3.91 17.12 1.68
N PHE A 161 -2.81 16.67 1.10
CA PHE A 161 -1.71 16.03 1.82
C PHE A 161 -0.38 16.72 1.52
N LYS A 162 0.20 17.37 2.51
CA LYS A 162 1.51 18.03 2.34
C LYS A 162 2.66 17.09 2.01
N ALA A 163 2.53 15.81 2.37
CA ALA A 163 3.48 14.76 2.01
C ALA A 163 3.55 14.54 0.49
N ALA A 164 2.49 14.84 -0.26
CA ALA A 164 2.43 14.67 -1.71
C ALA A 164 3.50 15.48 -2.47
N ASN A 165 3.96 16.60 -1.90
CA ASN A 165 4.89 17.51 -2.55
C ASN A 165 6.12 16.80 -3.16
N TRP A 166 6.81 16.00 -2.37
CA TRP A 166 8.03 15.32 -2.82
C TRP A 166 7.75 14.13 -3.73
N TYR A 167 6.71 13.37 -3.46
CA TYR A 167 6.31 12.24 -4.29
C TYR A 167 5.85 12.68 -5.68
N GLU A 168 5.14 13.78 -5.79
CA GLU A 168 4.72 14.33 -7.08
C GLU A 168 5.91 14.83 -7.90
N ARG A 169 6.91 15.44 -7.24
CA ARG A 169 8.18 15.80 -7.87
C ARG A 169 8.94 14.57 -8.35
N GLU A 170 8.94 13.49 -7.59
CA GLU A 170 9.56 12.22 -7.99
C GLU A 170 8.88 11.65 -9.24
N ILE A 171 7.55 11.62 -9.28
CA ILE A 171 6.82 11.13 -10.46
C ILE A 171 7.05 12.04 -11.67
N TRP A 172 7.09 13.34 -11.47
CA TRP A 172 7.49 14.27 -12.53
C TRP A 172 8.90 13.99 -13.04
N ASP A 173 9.86 13.80 -12.18
CA ASP A 173 11.25 13.55 -12.54
C ASP A 173 11.41 12.19 -13.26
N MET A 174 10.79 11.15 -12.75
CA MET A 174 10.96 9.78 -13.25
C MET A 174 10.12 9.45 -14.47
N TYR A 175 8.90 9.99 -14.58
CA TYR A 175 7.94 9.66 -15.65
C TYR A 175 7.56 10.83 -16.53
N GLY A 176 7.70 12.05 -16.05
CA GLY A 176 7.30 13.25 -16.78
C GLY A 176 5.81 13.56 -16.71
N VAL A 177 5.11 13.08 -15.68
CA VAL A 177 3.71 13.43 -15.42
C VAL A 177 3.63 14.83 -14.82
N PHE A 178 2.89 15.73 -15.44
CA PHE A 178 2.73 17.10 -14.97
C PHE A 178 1.63 17.20 -13.92
N PHE A 179 1.93 17.82 -12.78
CA PHE A 179 0.97 18.10 -11.72
C PHE A 179 0.59 19.57 -11.71
N ALA A 180 -0.67 19.86 -12.07
CA ALA A 180 -1.22 21.19 -12.00
C ALA A 180 -1.37 21.67 -10.54
N ASN A 181 -1.24 22.98 -10.32
CA ASN A 181 -1.35 23.60 -9.00
C ASN A 181 -0.33 23.10 -7.94
N HIS A 182 0.74 22.46 -8.39
CA HIS A 182 1.85 22.11 -7.49
C HIS A 182 2.67 23.38 -7.17
N PRO A 183 3.06 23.61 -5.90
CA PRO A 183 3.75 24.85 -5.51
C PRO A 183 5.14 25.02 -6.11
N ASP A 184 5.88 23.94 -6.32
CA ASP A 184 7.23 23.95 -6.88
C ASP A 184 7.53 22.60 -7.53
N LEU A 185 7.08 22.41 -8.78
CA LEU A 185 7.29 21.18 -9.54
C LEU A 185 8.66 21.24 -10.24
N ARG A 186 9.66 20.63 -9.64
CA ARG A 186 11.03 20.56 -10.16
C ARG A 186 11.64 19.18 -9.93
N ARG A 187 12.67 18.84 -10.65
CA ARG A 187 13.41 17.58 -10.49
C ARG A 187 13.97 17.43 -9.09
N ILE A 188 14.03 16.19 -8.60
CA ILE A 188 14.47 15.88 -7.23
C ILE A 188 15.57 14.80 -7.18
N LEU A 189 15.50 13.79 -8.04
CA LEU A 189 16.41 12.63 -7.98
C LEU A 189 17.48 12.65 -9.08
N THR A 190 17.15 13.15 -10.27
CA THR A 190 18.10 13.22 -11.37
C THR A 190 19.08 14.37 -11.19
N ASP A 191 20.26 14.22 -11.79
CA ASP A 191 21.33 15.24 -11.73
C ASP A 191 20.92 16.51 -12.47
N TYR A 192 21.62 17.61 -12.19
CA TYR A 192 21.43 18.88 -12.88
C TYR A 192 21.75 18.74 -14.37
N GLY A 193 20.82 19.24 -15.21
CA GLY A 193 20.96 19.11 -16.65
C GLY A 193 20.66 17.74 -17.22
N PHE A 194 20.10 16.82 -16.41
CA PHE A 194 19.67 15.53 -16.90
C PHE A 194 18.52 15.68 -17.88
N GLU A 195 18.61 15.00 -19.03
CA GLU A 195 17.59 15.00 -20.07
C GLU A 195 16.84 13.67 -20.08
N GLY A 196 15.50 13.74 -20.18
CA GLY A 196 14.64 12.58 -20.21
C GLY A 196 14.07 12.19 -18.84
N HIS A 197 13.35 11.06 -18.83
CA HIS A 197 12.66 10.50 -17.67
C HIS A 197 13.06 9.03 -17.51
N PRO A 198 13.93 8.70 -16.54
CA PRO A 198 14.65 7.42 -16.54
C PRO A 198 13.79 6.21 -16.16
N GLN A 199 12.62 6.39 -15.56
CA GLN A 199 11.73 5.28 -15.19
C GLN A 199 10.73 4.91 -16.31
N ARG A 200 10.71 5.65 -17.40
CA ARG A 200 9.94 5.23 -18.57
C ARG A 200 10.53 3.95 -19.15
N ARG A 201 9.67 3.03 -19.58
CA ARG A 201 10.10 1.73 -20.12
C ARG A 201 10.86 1.81 -21.44
N ASP A 202 10.71 2.89 -22.19
CA ASP A 202 11.42 3.17 -23.42
C ASP A 202 12.76 3.87 -23.20
N PHE A 203 13.06 4.30 -21.97
CA PHE A 203 14.36 4.87 -21.63
C PHE A 203 15.41 3.75 -21.48
N PRO A 204 16.59 3.84 -22.10
CA PRO A 204 17.61 2.82 -21.99
C PRO A 204 18.16 2.70 -20.56
N LEU A 205 18.50 1.47 -20.14
CA LEU A 205 18.98 1.18 -18.79
C LEU A 205 20.21 2.02 -18.39
N SER A 206 21.15 2.17 -19.31
CA SER A 206 22.40 2.92 -19.07
C SER A 206 22.29 4.41 -19.41
N GLY A 207 21.14 4.87 -19.91
CA GLY A 207 20.98 6.25 -20.40
C GLY A 207 21.69 6.52 -21.72
N TYR A 208 21.94 7.79 -22.00
CA TYR A 208 22.57 8.26 -23.24
C TYR A 208 23.93 8.89 -23.04
N VAL A 209 24.26 9.28 -21.83
CA VAL A 209 25.48 9.99 -21.48
C VAL A 209 26.15 9.38 -20.27
N GLU A 210 27.46 9.54 -20.18
CA GLU A 210 28.28 9.16 -19.04
C GLU A 210 29.13 10.34 -18.55
N LEU A 211 29.53 10.28 -17.30
CA LEU A 211 30.40 11.26 -16.67
C LEU A 211 31.75 10.64 -16.43
N ARG A 212 32.80 11.35 -16.85
CA ARG A 212 34.18 10.93 -16.68
C ARG A 212 35.03 12.13 -16.19
N TYR A 213 36.00 11.86 -15.31
CA TYR A 213 37.01 12.87 -14.97
C TYR A 213 38.06 12.94 -16.06
N ASP A 214 38.27 14.15 -16.62
CA ASP A 214 39.26 14.40 -17.63
C ASP A 214 40.50 15.04 -16.96
N ASP A 215 41.64 14.35 -17.02
CA ASP A 215 42.90 14.80 -16.41
C ASP A 215 43.51 16.00 -17.13
N GLU A 216 43.30 16.16 -18.43
CA GLU A 216 43.79 17.30 -19.18
C GLU A 216 43.02 18.57 -18.82
N LYS A 217 41.68 18.45 -18.77
CA LYS A 217 40.80 19.59 -18.45
C LYS A 217 40.64 19.81 -16.95
N LYS A 218 41.13 18.87 -16.10
CA LYS A 218 40.99 18.89 -14.63
C LYS A 218 39.56 19.07 -14.14
N ARG A 219 38.60 18.48 -14.84
CA ARG A 219 37.19 18.56 -14.50
C ARG A 219 36.42 17.30 -14.93
N VAL A 220 35.24 17.11 -14.39
CA VAL A 220 34.29 16.11 -14.86
C VAL A 220 33.67 16.58 -16.18
N VAL A 221 33.69 15.73 -17.18
CA VAL A 221 33.09 15.97 -18.51
C VAL A 221 31.96 14.99 -18.74
N CYS A 222 30.95 15.47 -19.45
CA CYS A 222 29.81 14.65 -19.90
C CYS A 222 30.07 14.25 -21.35
N GLU A 223 30.04 12.97 -21.62
CA GLU A 223 30.31 12.38 -22.93
C GLU A 223 29.20 11.45 -23.35
N PRO A 224 28.99 11.20 -24.66
CA PRO A 224 28.09 10.15 -25.12
C PRO A 224 28.48 8.80 -24.52
N LEU A 225 27.52 7.98 -24.21
CA LEU A 225 27.74 6.68 -23.59
C LEU A 225 28.50 5.73 -24.52
N GLU A 226 29.59 5.16 -24.01
CA GLU A 226 30.35 4.09 -24.66
C GLU A 226 30.35 2.84 -23.76
N LEU A 227 29.54 1.85 -24.12
CA LEU A 227 29.47 0.60 -23.36
C LEU A 227 30.61 -0.34 -23.80
N ALA A 228 31.37 -0.85 -22.82
CA ALA A 228 32.39 -1.89 -23.06
C ALA A 228 31.78 -3.17 -23.62
N GLN A 229 30.53 -3.48 -23.24
CA GLN A 229 29.74 -4.58 -23.78
C GLN A 229 28.31 -4.10 -23.99
N GLU A 230 27.75 -4.37 -25.15
CA GLU A 230 26.35 -4.11 -25.45
C GLU A 230 25.42 -4.83 -24.45
N PHE A 231 24.38 -4.10 -23.98
CA PHE A 231 23.38 -4.68 -23.12
C PHE A 231 22.62 -5.79 -23.85
N ARG A 232 22.69 -7.01 -23.33
CA ARG A 232 22.02 -8.18 -23.90
C ARG A 232 20.66 -8.35 -23.29
N LYS A 233 19.62 -8.30 -24.12
CA LYS A 233 18.26 -8.62 -23.70
C LYS A 233 18.10 -10.14 -23.66
N PHE A 234 17.69 -10.66 -22.52
CA PHE A 234 17.34 -12.07 -22.37
C PHE A 234 15.82 -12.22 -22.32
N ASP A 235 15.31 -13.19 -23.05
CA ASP A 235 13.95 -13.67 -22.83
C ASP A 235 13.97 -14.61 -21.62
N LEU A 236 13.36 -14.15 -20.53
CA LEU A 236 13.29 -14.88 -19.27
C LEU A 236 12.06 -15.82 -19.21
N SER A 237 11.23 -15.82 -20.26
CA SER A 237 10.14 -16.77 -20.36
C SER A 237 10.70 -18.16 -20.69
N ALA A 238 10.39 -19.15 -19.85
CA ALA A 238 10.74 -20.53 -20.14
C ALA A 238 9.88 -21.03 -21.31
N PRO A 239 10.48 -21.69 -22.34
CA PRO A 239 9.70 -22.27 -23.45
C PRO A 239 8.72 -23.37 -22.98
N TRP A 240 8.98 -23.96 -21.83
CA TRP A 240 8.08 -24.90 -21.15
C TRP A 240 7.71 -24.35 -19.79
N GLU A 241 6.44 -24.09 -19.59
CA GLU A 241 5.93 -23.74 -18.27
C GLU A 241 5.68 -25.01 -17.46
N GLN A 242 6.52 -25.23 -16.45
CA GLN A 242 6.33 -26.35 -15.53
C GLN A 242 5.11 -26.15 -14.63
N PHE A 243 4.67 -24.91 -14.42
CA PHE A 243 3.55 -24.53 -13.55
C PHE A 243 2.69 -23.46 -14.23
N PRO A 244 1.99 -23.79 -15.33
CA PRO A 244 1.16 -22.80 -16.04
C PRO A 244 0.10 -22.17 -15.15
N ASN A 245 -0.50 -22.94 -14.24
CA ASN A 245 -1.52 -22.46 -13.30
C ASN A 245 -1.00 -21.45 -12.26
N PHE A 246 0.30 -21.26 -12.14
CA PHE A 246 0.87 -20.30 -11.21
C PHE A 246 0.90 -18.87 -11.78
N ARG A 247 0.90 -18.73 -13.11
CA ARG A 247 0.86 -17.43 -13.80
C ARG A 247 -0.55 -16.97 -14.12
N ASP A 248 -1.46 -17.90 -14.31
CA ASP A 248 -2.90 -17.63 -14.53
C ASP A 248 -3.66 -17.38 -13.23
N ALA A 249 -2.97 -17.25 -12.11
CA ALA A 249 -3.56 -16.83 -10.86
C ALA A 249 -3.89 -15.33 -10.82
N ASN A 250 -4.49 -14.82 -11.89
CA ASN A 250 -5.55 -13.86 -11.70
C ASN A 250 -6.68 -14.67 -11.04
N PRO A 251 -6.96 -14.47 -9.76
CA PRO A 251 -8.14 -15.07 -9.18
C PRO A 251 -9.27 -14.69 -10.12
N PRO A 252 -10.16 -15.65 -10.49
CA PRO A 252 -11.29 -15.30 -11.32
C PRO A 252 -11.92 -14.08 -10.67
N THR A 253 -12.05 -13.01 -11.44
CA THR A 253 -12.76 -11.82 -10.99
C THR A 253 -14.12 -12.37 -10.57
N GLU A 254 -14.40 -12.46 -9.27
CA GLU A 254 -15.69 -12.84 -8.78
C GLU A 254 -16.63 -11.78 -9.34
N GLU A 255 -17.25 -12.09 -10.46
CA GLU A 255 -18.31 -11.28 -11.02
C GLU A 255 -19.36 -11.19 -9.90
N VAL A 256 -19.54 -9.98 -9.40
CA VAL A 256 -20.62 -9.70 -8.45
C VAL A 256 -21.88 -10.18 -9.13
N PRO A 257 -22.62 -11.15 -8.56
CA PRO A 257 -23.79 -11.72 -9.21
C PRO A 257 -24.75 -10.58 -9.51
N THR A 258 -24.87 -10.25 -10.79
CA THR A 258 -25.93 -9.38 -11.28
C THR A 258 -27.25 -10.03 -10.88
N LYS A 259 -28.10 -9.28 -10.18
CA LYS A 259 -29.44 -9.74 -9.79
C LYS A 259 -30.12 -10.43 -10.98
N PRO A 260 -30.73 -11.58 -10.77
CA PRO A 260 -31.48 -12.23 -11.84
C PRO A 260 -32.54 -11.26 -12.37
N GLU A 261 -32.53 -11.03 -13.67
CA GLU A 261 -33.62 -10.33 -14.34
C GLU A 261 -34.92 -11.05 -14.04
N GLU A 262 -35.84 -10.41 -13.36
CA GLU A 262 -37.21 -10.84 -13.26
C GLU A 262 -37.79 -10.84 -14.68
N LYS A 263 -37.94 -12.06 -15.24
CA LYS A 263 -38.71 -12.25 -16.46
C LYS A 263 -40.15 -11.89 -16.16
N LYS A 264 -40.64 -10.82 -16.76
CA LYS A 264 -42.05 -10.51 -16.88
C LYS A 264 -42.74 -11.48 -17.86
#